data_4a3cddd8cf2cd1e5baf948b717bd1287
#
_entry.id   4a3cddd8cf2cd1e5baf948b717bd1287
#
_cell.length_a   1.000
_cell.length_b   1.000
_cell.length_c   1.000
_cell.angle_alpha   90.00
_cell.angle_beta   90.00
_cell.angle_gamma   90.00
#
_symmetry.space_group_name_H-M   'P 1'
#
loop_
_entity.id
_entity.type
_entity.pdbx_description
1 polymer ?
#
loop_
_entity_poly.entity_id
_entity_poly.type
_entity_poly.pdbx_seq_one_letter_code
_entity_poly.pdbx_strand_id
1 'polypeptide(L)'
;MRIVLREVAVQYDAGLPSSTTALAGVDLSVGLGECVAVIGPTGSGKTTLLEVMAGLSRPSSGSAAIECDGERPGLKQSVGLAYQFPESQFFEETVFEDVAFGPARQGLAEPDVRRRVEEALSRAGLSAGEFGARAPLSLSAGEKRRAAIAGILALSRPFLLLDEPTAGLDPTTAEHVSELVRNEFGAGSGVVVVTHDLEFVETVASRTVVMGDGAVLADRATADVLSDADLLTQLGLEPPPRYALLDRLRRLSNPEYERVAGILLGSHAPERGAL
;
A
#
# COMPACT_ATOMS: atom_id res chain seq x y z
N MET A 1 -10.25 7.53 -13.73
CA MET A 1 -10.63 7.58 -12.29
C MET A 1 -9.37 7.67 -11.45
N ARG A 2 -9.31 8.57 -10.45
CA ARG A 2 -8.18 8.74 -9.53
C ARG A 2 -8.64 9.20 -8.15
N ILE A 3 -7.91 8.83 -7.12
CA ILE A 3 -8.00 9.47 -5.80
C ILE A 3 -7.18 10.76 -5.88
N VAL A 4 -7.73 11.87 -5.38
CA VAL A 4 -7.02 13.16 -5.35
C VAL A 4 -7.16 13.78 -3.97
N LEU A 5 -6.04 14.15 -3.38
CA LEU A 5 -5.91 14.92 -2.17
C LEU A 5 -5.38 16.30 -2.53
N ARG A 6 -5.98 17.36 -1.96
CA ARG A 6 -5.57 18.76 -2.18
C ARG A 6 -5.44 19.46 -0.85
N GLU A 7 -4.21 19.87 -0.53
CA GLU A 7 -3.86 20.59 0.71
C GLU A 7 -4.43 19.94 1.96
N VAL A 8 -4.40 18.58 2.01
CA VAL A 8 -5.02 17.82 3.11
C VAL A 8 -4.21 17.98 4.38
N ALA A 9 -4.86 18.52 5.43
CA ALA A 9 -4.34 18.51 6.78
C ALA A 9 -5.26 17.72 7.71
N VAL A 10 -4.66 16.99 8.67
CA VAL A 10 -5.36 16.28 9.74
C VAL A 10 -4.72 16.63 11.07
N GLN A 11 -5.53 17.12 11.98
CA GLN A 11 -5.13 17.44 13.34
C GLN A 11 -6.01 16.68 14.32
N TYR A 12 -5.39 15.88 15.17
CA TYR A 12 -6.07 15.19 16.27
C TYR A 12 -6.07 16.11 17.51
N ASP A 13 -7.12 16.00 18.32
CA ASP A 13 -7.26 16.76 19.57
C ASP A 13 -7.08 18.28 19.41
N ALA A 14 -7.59 18.83 18.30
CA ALA A 14 -7.47 20.26 18.01
C ALA A 14 -7.99 21.13 19.17
N GLY A 15 -7.15 22.07 19.62
CA GLY A 15 -7.46 22.94 20.75
C GLY A 15 -7.11 22.38 22.14
N LEU A 16 -6.61 21.15 22.23
CA LEU A 16 -6.09 20.57 23.47
C LEU A 16 -4.55 20.65 23.54
N PRO A 17 -3.95 20.59 24.73
CA PRO A 17 -2.49 20.51 24.87
C PRO A 17 -1.86 19.28 24.20
N SER A 18 -2.65 18.23 23.98
CA SER A 18 -2.29 16.99 23.28
C SER A 18 -2.43 17.08 21.76
N SER A 19 -2.74 18.25 21.20
CA SER A 19 -2.95 18.42 19.77
C SER A 19 -1.75 17.94 18.95
N THR A 20 -2.01 17.07 18.00
CA THR A 20 -0.99 16.51 17.09
C THR A 20 -1.42 16.68 15.64
N THR A 21 -0.54 17.27 14.84
CA THR A 21 -0.74 17.35 13.38
C THR A 21 -0.22 16.06 12.74
N ALA A 22 -1.13 15.26 12.20
CA ALA A 22 -0.80 14.01 11.54
C ALA A 22 -0.55 14.19 10.04
N LEU A 23 -1.25 15.14 9.39
CA LEU A 23 -1.00 15.54 8.00
C LEU A 23 -0.97 17.06 7.92
N ALA A 24 -0.03 17.61 7.13
CA ALA A 24 0.28 19.04 7.05
C ALA A 24 0.29 19.52 5.58
N GLY A 25 -0.88 19.64 4.95
CA GLY A 25 -1.01 20.17 3.59
C GLY A 25 -0.54 19.17 2.52
N VAL A 26 -1.04 17.94 2.56
CA VAL A 26 -0.68 16.89 1.60
C VAL A 26 -1.44 17.06 0.30
N ASP A 27 -0.67 17.15 -0.81
CA ASP A 27 -1.15 17.02 -2.18
C ASP A 27 -0.68 15.67 -2.74
N LEU A 28 -1.63 14.85 -3.20
CA LEU A 28 -1.33 13.53 -3.77
C LEU A 28 -2.42 13.10 -4.73
N SER A 29 -2.06 12.44 -5.82
CA SER A 29 -3.03 11.77 -6.67
C SER A 29 -2.58 10.37 -7.03
N VAL A 30 -3.51 9.40 -7.06
CA VAL A 30 -3.27 8.01 -7.45
C VAL A 30 -4.32 7.59 -8.46
N GLY A 31 -3.88 7.13 -9.63
CA GLY A 31 -4.73 6.65 -10.72
C GLY A 31 -5.03 5.16 -10.68
N LEU A 32 -5.97 4.73 -11.53
CA LEU A 32 -6.14 3.31 -11.83
C LEU A 32 -4.93 2.79 -12.63
N GLY A 33 -4.58 1.52 -12.43
CA GLY A 33 -3.41 0.89 -13.08
C GLY A 33 -2.07 1.43 -12.58
N GLU A 34 -2.05 2.07 -11.42
CA GLU A 34 -0.85 2.62 -10.78
C GLU A 34 -0.64 1.93 -9.42
N CYS A 35 0.60 1.53 -9.14
CA CYS A 35 1.00 1.08 -7.81
C CYS A 35 1.97 2.11 -7.20
N VAL A 36 1.54 2.75 -6.11
CA VAL A 36 2.29 3.78 -5.40
C VAL A 36 2.70 3.26 -4.03
N ALA A 37 4.00 3.27 -3.74
CA ALA A 37 4.48 3.03 -2.39
C ALA A 37 4.52 4.34 -1.60
N VAL A 38 4.17 4.28 -0.32
CA VAL A 38 4.33 5.38 0.64
C VAL A 38 5.27 4.92 1.74
N ILE A 39 6.41 5.56 1.85
CA ILE A 39 7.45 5.25 2.83
C ILE A 39 7.70 6.43 3.76
N GLY A 40 8.37 6.18 4.89
CA GLY A 40 8.74 7.21 5.86
C GLY A 40 8.81 6.66 7.28
N PRO A 41 9.36 7.42 8.23
CA PRO A 41 9.50 6.98 9.62
C PRO A 41 8.16 6.72 10.30
N THR A 42 8.20 5.99 11.40
CA THR A 42 7.02 5.81 12.26
C THR A 42 6.54 7.20 12.75
N GLY A 43 5.22 7.41 12.70
CA GLY A 43 4.62 8.69 13.07
C GLY A 43 4.60 9.75 11.95
N SER A 44 5.11 9.48 10.75
CA SER A 44 5.08 10.45 9.63
C SER A 44 3.70 10.66 8.99
N GLY A 45 2.63 10.00 9.49
CA GLY A 45 1.26 10.21 9.02
C GLY A 45 0.76 9.23 7.96
N LYS A 46 1.52 8.16 7.62
CA LYS A 46 1.18 7.20 6.55
C LYS A 46 -0.18 6.52 6.74
N THR A 47 -0.45 5.98 7.92
CA THR A 47 -1.75 5.35 8.23
C THR A 47 -2.89 6.36 8.16
N THR A 48 -2.69 7.58 8.68
CA THR A 48 -3.67 8.67 8.56
C THR A 48 -3.93 9.04 7.10
N LEU A 49 -2.88 9.04 6.26
CA LEU A 49 -3.03 9.25 4.83
C LEU A 49 -3.92 8.18 4.19
N LEU A 50 -3.69 6.89 4.48
CA LEU A 50 -4.55 5.81 3.98
C LEU A 50 -5.99 5.94 4.46
N GLU A 51 -6.22 6.31 5.72
CA GLU A 51 -7.56 6.51 6.27
C GLU A 51 -8.30 7.66 5.59
N VAL A 52 -7.61 8.76 5.28
CA VAL A 52 -8.19 9.88 4.51
C VAL A 52 -8.50 9.44 3.09
N MET A 53 -7.58 8.72 2.42
CA MET A 53 -7.80 8.19 1.08
C MET A 53 -8.97 7.20 1.03
N ALA A 54 -9.19 6.43 2.09
CA ALA A 54 -10.33 5.52 2.22
C ALA A 54 -11.64 6.22 2.65
N GLY A 55 -11.58 7.52 2.98
CA GLY A 55 -12.73 8.28 3.48
C GLY A 55 -13.15 7.90 4.91
N LEU A 56 -12.28 7.23 5.65
CA LEU A 56 -12.51 6.82 7.05
C LEU A 56 -12.22 7.97 8.03
N SER A 57 -11.18 8.77 7.75
CA SER A 57 -10.84 9.98 8.46
C SER A 57 -11.20 11.22 7.63
N ARG A 58 -11.75 12.25 8.26
CA ARG A 58 -12.06 13.52 7.59
C ARG A 58 -10.89 14.48 7.76
N PRO A 59 -10.43 15.14 6.67
CA PRO A 59 -9.46 16.21 6.78
C PRO A 59 -9.96 17.35 7.68
N SER A 60 -9.06 17.95 8.46
CA SER A 60 -9.31 19.19 9.21
C SER A 60 -9.35 20.39 8.24
N SER A 61 -8.57 20.36 7.18
CA SER A 61 -8.62 21.29 6.04
C SER A 61 -8.19 20.59 4.74
N GLY A 62 -8.45 21.24 3.61
CA GLY A 62 -8.23 20.64 2.30
C GLY A 62 -9.36 19.70 1.88
N SER A 63 -9.11 18.86 0.90
CA SER A 63 -10.13 17.93 0.39
C SER A 63 -9.53 16.62 -0.12
N ALA A 64 -10.26 15.53 0.05
CA ALA A 64 -9.98 14.22 -0.53
C ALA A 64 -11.21 13.72 -1.30
N ALA A 65 -11.04 13.33 -2.55
CA ALA A 65 -12.15 12.92 -3.41
C ALA A 65 -11.72 11.93 -4.50
N ILE A 66 -12.70 11.26 -5.10
CA ILE A 66 -12.54 10.56 -6.37
C ILE A 66 -12.78 11.55 -7.51
N GLU A 67 -11.84 11.65 -8.43
CA GLU A 67 -12.02 12.35 -9.69
C GLU A 67 -12.19 11.33 -10.83
N CYS A 68 -13.25 11.48 -11.63
CA CYS A 68 -13.54 10.67 -12.79
C CYS A 68 -14.41 11.45 -13.79
N ASP A 69 -14.47 10.95 -15.01
CA ASP A 69 -15.41 11.44 -16.02
C ASP A 69 -16.82 10.90 -15.68
N GLY A 70 -17.78 11.80 -15.43
CA GLY A 70 -19.15 11.46 -15.07
C GLY A 70 -19.46 11.53 -13.57
N GLU A 71 -20.32 10.62 -13.09
CA GLU A 71 -20.74 10.58 -11.69
C GLU A 71 -19.58 10.24 -10.76
N ARG A 72 -19.43 11.01 -9.69
CA ARG A 72 -18.31 10.85 -8.73
C ARG A 72 -18.72 9.97 -7.57
N PRO A 73 -18.27 8.71 -7.51
CA PRO A 73 -18.50 7.87 -6.34
C PRO A 73 -17.74 8.42 -5.12
N GLY A 74 -18.25 8.14 -3.92
CA GLY A 74 -17.53 8.49 -2.70
C GLY A 74 -16.28 7.62 -2.50
N LEU A 75 -15.33 8.10 -1.69
CA LEU A 75 -14.12 7.35 -1.33
C LEU A 75 -14.46 5.98 -0.73
N LYS A 76 -15.40 5.92 0.22
CA LYS A 76 -15.83 4.66 0.87
C LYS A 76 -16.37 3.61 -0.09
N GLN A 77 -16.97 4.01 -1.21
CA GLN A 77 -17.49 3.12 -2.25
C GLN A 77 -16.39 2.67 -3.22
N SER A 78 -15.28 3.42 -3.29
CA SER A 78 -14.24 3.23 -4.29
C SER A 78 -12.97 2.59 -3.75
N VAL A 79 -12.78 2.59 -2.43
CA VAL A 79 -11.52 2.21 -1.78
C VAL A 79 -11.75 1.05 -0.82
N GLY A 80 -10.89 0.03 -0.93
CA GLY A 80 -10.70 -1.02 0.07
C GLY A 80 -9.40 -0.78 0.83
N LEU A 81 -9.43 -0.87 2.16
CA LEU A 81 -8.25 -0.69 3.02
C LEU A 81 -8.02 -1.94 3.87
N ALA A 82 -6.83 -2.51 3.76
CA ALA A 82 -6.33 -3.56 4.66
C ALA A 82 -5.31 -2.97 5.63
N TYR A 83 -5.56 -3.12 6.93
CA TYR A 83 -4.69 -2.64 8.00
C TYR A 83 -3.54 -3.61 8.30
N GLN A 84 -2.56 -3.13 9.06
CA GLN A 84 -1.39 -3.90 9.47
C GLN A 84 -1.71 -5.14 10.32
N PHE A 85 -2.73 -5.07 11.18
CA PHE A 85 -3.12 -6.17 12.09
C PHE A 85 -4.40 -6.84 11.59
N PRO A 86 -4.30 -7.86 10.72
CA PRO A 86 -5.47 -8.50 10.10
C PRO A 86 -6.38 -9.20 11.11
N GLU A 87 -5.84 -9.64 12.24
CA GLU A 87 -6.62 -10.25 13.33
C GLU A 87 -7.64 -9.30 13.97
N SER A 88 -7.42 -8.01 13.87
CA SER A 88 -8.38 -7.00 14.35
C SER A 88 -9.55 -6.78 13.41
N GLN A 89 -9.49 -7.34 12.20
CA GLN A 89 -10.52 -7.21 11.18
C GLN A 89 -11.47 -8.41 11.16
N PHE A 90 -11.08 -9.57 11.73
CA PHE A 90 -11.92 -10.76 11.79
C PHE A 90 -12.95 -10.68 12.93
N PHE A 91 -14.19 -11.02 12.63
CA PHE A 91 -15.29 -11.00 13.59
C PHE A 91 -16.31 -12.13 13.35
N GLU A 92 -16.22 -12.87 12.26
CA GLU A 92 -17.08 -14.01 11.95
C GLU A 92 -16.45 -15.33 12.38
N GLU A 93 -17.26 -16.41 12.44
CA GLU A 93 -16.82 -17.72 12.91
C GLU A 93 -15.93 -18.44 11.89
N THR A 94 -16.15 -18.21 10.60
CA THR A 94 -15.40 -18.83 9.50
C THR A 94 -14.80 -17.79 8.56
N VAL A 95 -13.70 -18.19 7.88
CA VAL A 95 -13.07 -17.37 6.83
C VAL A 95 -14.07 -17.03 5.72
N PHE A 96 -14.92 -17.98 5.34
CA PHE A 96 -15.90 -17.75 4.30
C PHE A 96 -16.90 -16.68 4.70
N GLU A 97 -17.44 -16.74 5.90
CA GLU A 97 -18.42 -15.76 6.42
C GLU A 97 -17.80 -14.39 6.56
N ASP A 98 -16.56 -14.32 7.05
CA ASP A 98 -15.85 -13.04 7.20
C ASP A 98 -15.61 -12.36 5.84
N VAL A 99 -15.12 -13.11 4.83
CA VAL A 99 -14.95 -12.59 3.47
C VAL A 99 -16.30 -12.27 2.81
N ALA A 100 -17.37 -13.02 3.12
CA ALA A 100 -18.72 -12.81 2.58
C ALA A 100 -19.41 -11.55 3.14
N PHE A 101 -19.00 -11.09 4.32
CA PHE A 101 -19.69 -10.00 5.01
C PHE A 101 -19.81 -8.73 4.15
N GLY A 102 -18.72 -8.30 3.51
CA GLY A 102 -18.73 -7.12 2.67
C GLY A 102 -19.68 -7.22 1.47
N PRO A 103 -19.53 -8.24 0.62
CA PRO A 103 -20.46 -8.50 -0.50
C PRO A 103 -21.94 -8.63 -0.09
N ALA A 104 -22.22 -9.34 1.01
CA ALA A 104 -23.58 -9.45 1.55
C ALA A 104 -24.17 -8.09 1.95
N ARG A 105 -23.36 -7.22 2.56
CA ARG A 105 -23.76 -5.83 2.92
C ARG A 105 -23.95 -4.92 1.71
N GLN A 106 -23.39 -5.27 0.55
CA GLN A 106 -23.67 -4.59 -0.72
C GLN A 106 -25.01 -5.00 -1.33
N GLY A 107 -25.75 -5.92 -0.71
CA GLY A 107 -27.06 -6.38 -1.16
C GLY A 107 -27.01 -7.38 -2.31
N LEU A 108 -25.88 -8.06 -2.51
CA LEU A 108 -25.75 -9.12 -3.51
C LEU A 108 -26.57 -10.34 -3.12
N ALA A 109 -27.07 -11.08 -4.12
CA ALA A 109 -27.72 -12.38 -3.92
C ALA A 109 -26.69 -13.43 -3.49
N GLU A 110 -27.14 -14.42 -2.70
CA GLU A 110 -26.27 -15.47 -2.14
C GLU A 110 -25.34 -16.15 -3.17
N PRO A 111 -25.79 -16.51 -4.40
CA PRO A 111 -24.89 -17.11 -5.40
C PRO A 111 -23.76 -16.17 -5.84
N ASP A 112 -24.03 -14.85 -5.93
CA ASP A 112 -23.01 -13.85 -6.28
C ASP A 112 -22.05 -13.60 -5.13
N VAL A 113 -22.53 -13.60 -3.89
CA VAL A 113 -21.69 -13.53 -2.69
C VAL A 113 -20.72 -14.70 -2.69
N ARG A 114 -21.21 -15.92 -2.85
CA ARG A 114 -20.38 -17.14 -2.89
C ARG A 114 -19.30 -17.05 -3.96
N ARG A 115 -19.68 -16.71 -5.18
CA ARG A 115 -18.74 -16.56 -6.31
C ARG A 115 -17.65 -15.52 -5.98
N ARG A 116 -18.03 -14.35 -5.45
CA ARG A 116 -17.06 -13.32 -5.06
C ARG A 116 -16.10 -13.76 -3.96
N VAL A 117 -16.59 -14.50 -2.97
CA VAL A 117 -15.74 -15.06 -1.90
C VAL A 117 -14.73 -16.04 -2.47
N GLU A 118 -15.18 -16.99 -3.32
CA GLU A 118 -14.31 -17.99 -3.93
C GLU A 118 -13.24 -17.33 -4.82
N GLU A 119 -13.63 -16.34 -5.64
CA GLU A 119 -12.70 -15.54 -6.47
C GLU A 119 -11.70 -14.77 -5.61
N ALA A 120 -12.15 -14.09 -4.54
CA ALA A 120 -11.29 -13.28 -3.67
C ALA A 120 -10.29 -14.14 -2.89
N LEU A 121 -10.74 -15.27 -2.34
CA LEU A 121 -9.84 -16.22 -1.68
C LEU A 121 -8.82 -16.80 -2.66
N SER A 122 -9.23 -17.18 -3.86
CA SER A 122 -8.33 -17.68 -4.92
C SER A 122 -7.28 -16.64 -5.29
N ARG A 123 -7.66 -15.36 -5.46
CA ARG A 123 -6.72 -14.25 -5.75
C ARG A 123 -5.72 -14.03 -4.61
N ALA A 124 -6.13 -14.27 -3.37
CA ALA A 124 -5.26 -14.22 -2.20
C ALA A 124 -4.44 -15.51 -1.99
N GLY A 125 -4.49 -16.48 -2.93
CA GLY A 125 -3.78 -17.76 -2.83
C GLY A 125 -4.33 -18.68 -1.75
N LEU A 126 -5.63 -18.59 -1.43
CA LEU A 126 -6.33 -19.44 -0.48
C LEU A 126 -7.45 -20.20 -1.19
N SER A 127 -7.47 -21.53 -1.06
CA SER A 127 -8.58 -22.35 -1.59
C SER A 127 -9.81 -22.20 -0.70
N ALA A 128 -10.95 -21.78 -1.23
CA ALA A 128 -12.20 -21.70 -0.48
C ALA A 128 -12.64 -23.07 0.10
N GLY A 129 -12.37 -24.16 -0.62
CA GLY A 129 -12.68 -25.51 -0.14
C GLY A 129 -11.84 -25.96 1.06
N GLU A 130 -10.61 -25.48 1.17
CA GLU A 130 -9.68 -25.80 2.27
C GLU A 130 -9.82 -24.84 3.45
N PHE A 131 -9.90 -23.55 3.16
CA PHE A 131 -9.83 -22.48 4.17
C PHE A 131 -11.21 -21.95 4.59
N GLY A 132 -12.21 -22.04 3.71
CA GLY A 132 -13.50 -21.38 3.92
C GLY A 132 -14.19 -21.74 5.24
N ALA A 133 -14.17 -23.01 5.63
CA ALA A 133 -14.80 -23.48 6.86
C ALA A 133 -13.92 -23.36 8.12
N ARG A 134 -12.67 -22.88 7.99
CA ARG A 134 -11.76 -22.72 9.13
C ARG A 134 -12.07 -21.43 9.90
N ALA A 135 -11.87 -21.48 11.21
CA ALA A 135 -11.93 -20.28 12.04
C ALA A 135 -10.75 -19.35 11.69
N PRO A 136 -10.95 -18.02 11.45
CA PRO A 136 -9.88 -17.09 11.10
C PRO A 136 -8.72 -17.10 12.09
N LEU A 137 -9.00 -17.23 13.39
CA LEU A 137 -7.99 -17.25 14.43
C LEU A 137 -7.10 -18.50 14.41
N SER A 138 -7.55 -19.60 13.77
CA SER A 138 -6.77 -20.85 13.61
C SER A 138 -5.73 -20.78 12.49
N LEU A 139 -5.73 -19.72 11.69
CA LEU A 139 -4.82 -19.52 10.58
C LEU A 139 -3.42 -19.11 11.05
N SER A 140 -2.39 -19.47 10.30
CA SER A 140 -1.06 -18.87 10.45
C SER A 140 -1.07 -17.37 10.18
N ALA A 141 -0.03 -16.65 10.59
CA ALA A 141 0.07 -15.20 10.36
C ALA A 141 -0.06 -14.83 8.87
N GLY A 142 0.59 -15.59 8.00
CA GLY A 142 0.52 -15.38 6.54
C GLY A 142 -0.85 -15.70 5.95
N GLU A 143 -1.50 -16.78 6.40
CA GLU A 143 -2.88 -17.11 6.00
C GLU A 143 -3.87 -16.03 6.46
N LYS A 144 -3.73 -15.55 7.71
CA LYS A 144 -4.53 -14.44 8.25
C LYS A 144 -4.40 -13.18 7.38
N ARG A 145 -3.16 -12.79 7.05
CA ARG A 145 -2.89 -11.65 6.19
C ARG A 145 -3.60 -11.78 4.86
N ARG A 146 -3.44 -12.92 4.18
CA ARG A 146 -4.06 -13.18 2.89
C ARG A 146 -5.59 -13.26 2.97
N ALA A 147 -6.14 -13.85 4.03
CA ALA A 147 -7.59 -13.89 4.25
C ALA A 147 -8.18 -12.49 4.49
N ALA A 148 -7.51 -11.63 5.27
CA ALA A 148 -7.91 -10.24 5.45
C ALA A 148 -7.89 -9.45 4.13
N ILE A 149 -6.86 -9.64 3.31
CA ILE A 149 -6.80 -9.03 1.98
C ILE A 149 -7.93 -9.57 1.09
N ALA A 150 -8.24 -10.88 1.15
CA ALA A 150 -9.35 -11.47 0.41
C ALA A 150 -10.70 -10.81 0.80
N GLY A 151 -10.94 -10.50 2.07
CA GLY A 151 -12.11 -9.76 2.52
C GLY A 151 -12.26 -8.39 1.84
N ILE A 152 -11.14 -7.70 1.65
CA ILE A 152 -11.12 -6.41 0.94
C ILE A 152 -11.30 -6.60 -0.57
N LEU A 153 -10.66 -7.61 -1.18
CA LEU A 153 -10.82 -7.92 -2.61
C LEU A 153 -12.26 -8.30 -2.96
N ALA A 154 -12.96 -8.99 -2.07
CA ALA A 154 -14.37 -9.36 -2.24
C ALA A 154 -15.30 -8.14 -2.37
N LEU A 155 -14.91 -6.98 -1.86
CA LEU A 155 -15.64 -5.72 -2.05
C LEU A 155 -15.64 -5.24 -3.51
N SER A 156 -14.71 -5.73 -4.34
CA SER A 156 -14.50 -5.33 -5.75
C SER A 156 -14.39 -3.80 -5.92
N ARG A 157 -13.58 -3.18 -5.09
CA ARG A 157 -13.30 -1.74 -5.17
C ARG A 157 -12.20 -1.45 -6.18
N PRO A 158 -12.28 -0.33 -6.94
CA PRO A 158 -11.26 0.04 -7.92
C PRO A 158 -9.90 0.42 -7.32
N PHE A 159 -9.85 0.78 -6.03
CA PHE A 159 -8.61 1.08 -5.33
C PHE A 159 -8.41 0.14 -4.14
N LEU A 160 -7.18 -0.35 -4.00
CA LEU A 160 -6.71 -1.20 -2.90
C LEU A 160 -5.60 -0.47 -2.13
N LEU A 161 -5.83 -0.23 -0.85
CA LEU A 161 -4.85 0.35 0.05
C LEU A 161 -4.40 -0.69 1.07
N LEU A 162 -3.08 -0.83 1.23
CA LEU A 162 -2.47 -1.84 2.10
C LEU A 162 -1.51 -1.16 3.08
N ASP A 163 -1.74 -1.34 4.38
CA ASP A 163 -0.84 -0.86 5.43
C ASP A 163 0.02 -2.01 5.93
N GLU A 164 1.35 -1.92 5.71
CA GLU A 164 2.37 -2.90 6.09
C GLU A 164 2.02 -4.36 5.70
N PRO A 165 1.73 -4.64 4.42
CA PRO A 165 1.16 -5.93 4.02
C PRO A 165 2.12 -7.12 4.21
N THR A 166 3.45 -6.89 4.25
CA THR A 166 4.47 -7.93 4.42
C THR A 166 5.05 -8.02 5.84
N ALA A 167 4.66 -7.09 6.74
CA ALA A 167 5.23 -7.03 8.09
C ALA A 167 5.03 -8.35 8.86
N GLY A 168 6.13 -8.91 9.35
CA GLY A 168 6.14 -10.14 10.15
C GLY A 168 5.90 -11.43 9.37
N LEU A 169 5.91 -11.37 8.03
CA LEU A 169 5.79 -12.56 7.17
C LEU A 169 7.17 -13.15 6.86
N ASP A 170 7.19 -14.46 6.63
CA ASP A 170 8.35 -15.12 6.05
C ASP A 170 8.52 -14.73 4.56
N PRO A 171 9.73 -14.90 3.98
CA PRO A 171 10.00 -14.46 2.60
C PRO A 171 9.07 -15.09 1.55
N THR A 172 8.69 -16.35 1.72
CA THR A 172 7.80 -17.05 0.76
C THR A 172 6.40 -16.45 0.80
N THR A 173 5.89 -16.16 1.98
CA THR A 173 4.57 -15.53 2.16
C THR A 173 4.59 -14.06 1.68
N ALA A 174 5.67 -13.33 1.93
CA ALA A 174 5.86 -11.97 1.42
C ALA A 174 5.84 -11.94 -0.12
N GLU A 175 6.47 -12.92 -0.80
CA GLU A 175 6.41 -13.03 -2.25
C GLU A 175 4.98 -13.26 -2.77
N HIS A 176 4.17 -14.10 -2.11
CA HIS A 176 2.76 -14.27 -2.48
C HIS A 176 1.96 -12.96 -2.37
N VAL A 177 2.27 -12.12 -1.35
CA VAL A 177 1.65 -10.79 -1.24
C VAL A 177 2.13 -9.86 -2.36
N SER A 178 3.42 -9.94 -2.73
CA SER A 178 3.97 -9.17 -3.85
C SER A 178 3.29 -9.54 -5.17
N GLU A 179 3.12 -10.84 -5.43
CA GLU A 179 2.39 -11.33 -6.61
C GLU A 179 0.93 -10.85 -6.64
N LEU A 180 0.25 -10.91 -5.48
CA LEU A 180 -1.12 -10.40 -5.36
C LEU A 180 -1.18 -8.92 -5.73
N VAL A 181 -0.29 -8.09 -5.18
CA VAL A 181 -0.24 -6.65 -5.47
C VAL A 181 0.01 -6.41 -6.96
N ARG A 182 0.98 -7.11 -7.56
CA ARG A 182 1.27 -7.00 -9.01
C ARG A 182 0.07 -7.40 -9.87
N ASN A 183 -0.64 -8.46 -9.50
CA ASN A 183 -1.82 -8.91 -10.22
C ASN A 183 -2.97 -7.89 -10.13
N GLU A 184 -3.17 -7.26 -8.97
CA GLU A 184 -4.22 -6.26 -8.77
C GLU A 184 -4.01 -5.01 -9.65
N PHE A 185 -2.83 -4.39 -9.61
CA PHE A 185 -2.61 -3.22 -10.47
C PHE A 185 -2.49 -3.60 -11.95
N GLY A 186 -1.95 -4.79 -12.27
CA GLY A 186 -1.93 -5.33 -13.62
C GLY A 186 -3.33 -5.58 -14.19
N ALA A 187 -4.31 -5.88 -13.35
CA ALA A 187 -5.73 -5.97 -13.70
C ALA A 187 -6.41 -4.59 -13.81
N GLY A 188 -5.69 -3.49 -13.54
CA GLY A 188 -6.18 -2.12 -13.69
C GLY A 188 -6.61 -1.45 -12.39
N SER A 189 -6.49 -2.09 -11.23
CA SER A 189 -6.75 -1.46 -9.92
C SER A 189 -5.69 -0.38 -9.64
N GLY A 190 -6.06 0.69 -8.94
CA GLY A 190 -5.10 1.60 -8.31
C GLY A 190 -4.67 1.00 -6.96
N VAL A 191 -3.38 0.86 -6.74
CA VAL A 191 -2.86 0.27 -5.49
C VAL A 191 -1.98 1.26 -4.75
N VAL A 192 -2.17 1.39 -3.44
CA VAL A 192 -1.28 2.14 -2.56
C VAL A 192 -0.79 1.21 -1.47
N VAL A 193 0.52 1.15 -1.28
CA VAL A 193 1.15 0.33 -0.25
C VAL A 193 1.93 1.23 0.69
N VAL A 194 1.61 1.19 1.96
CA VAL A 194 2.44 1.79 3.03
C VAL A 194 3.34 0.70 3.58
N THR A 195 4.65 0.93 3.60
CA THR A 195 5.60 -0.02 4.18
C THR A 195 6.96 0.63 4.47
N HIS A 196 7.75 -0.03 5.31
CA HIS A 196 9.17 0.25 5.52
C HIS A 196 10.09 -0.78 4.84
N ASP A 197 9.51 -1.82 4.21
CA ASP A 197 10.23 -2.84 3.44
C ASP A 197 10.53 -2.32 2.03
N LEU A 198 11.76 -1.81 1.85
CA LEU A 198 12.18 -1.21 0.58
C LEU A 198 12.43 -2.25 -0.54
N GLU A 199 12.68 -3.51 -0.20
CA GLU A 199 12.78 -4.59 -1.18
C GLU A 199 11.39 -4.92 -1.75
N PHE A 200 10.37 -4.95 -0.89
CA PHE A 200 8.99 -5.07 -1.32
C PHE A 200 8.56 -3.88 -2.19
N VAL A 201 8.87 -2.64 -1.76
CA VAL A 201 8.59 -1.42 -2.55
C VAL A 201 9.14 -1.53 -3.96
N GLU A 202 10.41 -1.94 -4.09
CA GLU A 202 11.06 -2.10 -5.38
C GLU A 202 10.39 -3.15 -6.28
N THR A 203 9.84 -4.21 -5.66
CA THR A 203 9.21 -5.32 -6.37
C THR A 203 7.84 -4.94 -6.94
N VAL A 204 7.08 -4.06 -6.27
CA VAL A 204 5.67 -3.81 -6.60
C VAL A 204 5.36 -2.42 -7.12
N ALA A 205 6.13 -1.38 -6.75
CA ALA A 205 5.79 0.01 -7.04
C ALA A 205 6.76 0.65 -8.02
N SER A 206 6.23 1.36 -9.03
CA SER A 206 7.02 2.17 -9.95
C SER A 206 7.22 3.62 -9.46
N ARG A 207 6.39 4.06 -8.52
CA ARG A 207 6.39 5.40 -7.93
C ARG A 207 6.38 5.31 -6.42
N THR A 208 7.20 6.12 -5.77
CA THR A 208 7.32 6.17 -4.32
C THR A 208 7.15 7.58 -3.80
N VAL A 209 6.23 7.71 -2.83
CA VAL A 209 5.98 8.92 -2.04
C VAL A 209 6.69 8.78 -0.71
N VAL A 210 7.50 9.75 -0.37
CA VAL A 210 8.25 9.81 0.89
C VAL A 210 7.57 10.78 1.83
N MET A 211 7.19 10.33 3.01
CA MET A 211 6.55 11.15 4.03
C MET A 211 7.49 11.42 5.22
N GLY A 212 7.43 12.65 5.72
CA GLY A 212 8.08 13.06 6.97
C GLY A 212 7.26 14.16 7.64
N ASP A 213 7.09 14.10 8.95
CA ASP A 213 6.38 15.10 9.76
C ASP A 213 5.00 15.51 9.20
N GLY A 214 4.26 14.53 8.68
CA GLY A 214 2.93 14.74 8.11
C GLY A 214 2.89 15.34 6.70
N ALA A 215 4.03 15.59 6.08
CA ALA A 215 4.14 16.16 4.73
C ALA A 215 4.75 15.20 3.72
N VAL A 216 4.51 15.44 2.43
CA VAL A 216 5.20 14.75 1.33
C VAL A 216 6.55 15.44 1.12
N LEU A 217 7.64 14.71 1.36
CA LEU A 217 9.02 15.19 1.16
C LEU A 217 9.51 14.94 -0.26
N ALA A 218 9.09 13.83 -0.87
CA ALA A 218 9.39 13.48 -2.25
C ALA A 218 8.26 12.63 -2.84
N ASP A 219 8.07 12.75 -4.15
CA ASP A 219 7.14 11.98 -4.96
C ASP A 219 7.82 11.74 -6.32
N ARG A 220 8.48 10.58 -6.47
CA ARG A 220 9.38 10.29 -7.59
C ARG A 220 9.29 8.83 -8.02
N ALA A 221 9.93 8.49 -9.13
CA ALA A 221 10.13 7.08 -9.52
C ALA A 221 10.82 6.31 -8.38
N THR A 222 10.39 5.07 -8.15
CA THR A 222 10.91 4.23 -7.06
C THR A 222 12.43 4.07 -7.13
N ALA A 223 12.99 3.86 -8.33
CA ALA A 223 14.44 3.73 -8.51
C ALA A 223 15.21 4.99 -8.06
N ASP A 224 14.64 6.19 -8.30
CA ASP A 224 15.27 7.46 -7.90
C ASP A 224 15.25 7.63 -6.38
N VAL A 225 14.15 7.27 -5.72
CA VAL A 225 14.03 7.30 -4.25
C VAL A 225 15.00 6.30 -3.61
N LEU A 226 15.04 5.06 -4.10
CA LEU A 226 15.90 4.01 -3.56
C LEU A 226 17.40 4.26 -3.80
N SER A 227 17.74 5.06 -4.82
CA SER A 227 19.11 5.50 -5.11
C SER A 227 19.57 6.68 -4.27
N ASP A 228 18.64 7.38 -3.60
CA ASP A 228 18.91 8.57 -2.78
C ASP A 228 19.27 8.15 -1.35
N ALA A 229 20.51 7.68 -1.17
CA ALA A 229 20.98 7.19 0.12
C ALA A 229 20.95 8.26 1.23
N ASP A 230 21.14 9.53 0.87
CA ASP A 230 21.10 10.63 1.84
C ASP A 230 19.67 10.88 2.35
N LEU A 231 18.68 10.86 1.44
CA LEU A 231 17.26 10.95 1.81
C LEU A 231 16.85 9.76 2.71
N LEU A 232 17.19 8.52 2.31
CA LEU A 232 16.85 7.33 3.10
C LEU A 232 17.50 7.35 4.49
N THR A 233 18.78 7.76 4.57
CA THR A 233 19.50 7.89 5.84
C THR A 233 18.83 8.92 6.77
N GLN A 234 18.42 10.08 6.24
CA GLN A 234 17.69 11.11 7.02
C GLN A 234 16.38 10.58 7.61
N LEU A 235 15.75 9.63 6.93
CA LEU A 235 14.51 8.98 7.37
C LEU A 235 14.74 7.77 8.27
N GLY A 236 15.99 7.38 8.53
CA GLY A 236 16.33 6.18 9.27
C GLY A 236 15.98 4.89 8.52
N LEU A 237 15.93 4.94 7.19
CA LEU A 237 15.68 3.79 6.32
C LEU A 237 16.99 3.31 5.68
N GLU A 238 17.17 2.00 5.62
CA GLU A 238 18.32 1.40 4.95
C GLU A 238 17.98 1.07 3.49
N PRO A 239 18.77 1.56 2.51
CA PRO A 239 18.55 1.23 1.11
C PRO A 239 18.71 -0.28 0.88
N PRO A 240 17.98 -0.87 -0.09
CA PRO A 240 18.20 -2.27 -0.45
C PRO A 240 19.66 -2.54 -0.80
N PRO A 241 20.19 -3.76 -0.56
CA PRO A 241 21.63 -4.06 -0.66
C PRO A 241 22.27 -3.64 -1.98
N ARG A 242 21.53 -3.77 -3.08
CA ARG A 242 22.03 -3.39 -4.41
C ARG A 242 22.21 -1.87 -4.58
N TYR A 243 21.34 -1.06 -4.00
CA TYR A 243 21.47 0.41 -4.00
C TYR A 243 22.57 0.87 -3.04
N ALA A 244 22.66 0.23 -1.88
CA ALA A 244 23.76 0.48 -0.94
C ALA A 244 25.15 0.20 -1.56
N LEU A 245 25.27 -0.89 -2.33
CA LEU A 245 26.49 -1.21 -3.06
C LEU A 245 26.79 -0.14 -4.13
N LEU A 246 25.79 0.26 -4.89
CA LEU A 246 25.98 1.28 -5.94
C LEU A 246 26.37 2.63 -5.36
N ASP A 247 25.74 3.08 -4.27
CA ASP A 247 26.14 4.30 -3.59
C ASP A 247 27.59 4.24 -3.11
N ARG A 248 28.00 3.11 -2.52
CA ARG A 248 29.39 2.91 -2.10
C ARG A 248 30.37 2.97 -3.26
N LEU A 249 30.06 2.32 -4.39
CA LEU A 249 30.90 2.37 -5.59
C LEU A 249 31.00 3.79 -6.18
N ARG A 250 29.88 4.51 -6.19
CA ARG A 250 29.80 5.91 -6.63
C ARG A 250 30.67 6.82 -5.76
N ARG A 251 30.56 6.74 -4.43
CA ARG A 251 31.35 7.53 -3.46
C ARG A 251 32.85 7.26 -3.57
N LEU A 252 33.23 6.03 -3.94
CA LEU A 252 34.63 5.65 -4.18
C LEU A 252 35.15 6.03 -5.58
N SER A 253 34.31 6.67 -6.42
CA SER A 253 34.62 6.98 -7.82
C SER A 253 35.11 5.75 -8.61
N ASN A 254 34.53 4.58 -8.33
CA ASN A 254 34.97 3.32 -8.92
C ASN A 254 34.68 3.29 -10.43
N PRO A 255 35.64 3.01 -11.32
CA PRO A 255 35.45 2.98 -12.77
C PRO A 255 34.45 1.90 -13.24
N GLU A 256 34.20 0.88 -12.42
CA GLU A 256 33.25 -0.19 -12.72
C GLU A 256 31.78 0.18 -12.41
N TYR A 257 31.53 1.37 -11.84
CA TYR A 257 30.19 1.78 -11.39
C TYR A 257 29.14 1.59 -12.49
N GLU A 258 29.38 2.10 -13.70
CA GLU A 258 28.40 2.04 -14.80
C GLU A 258 28.08 0.59 -15.20
N ARG A 259 29.10 -0.27 -15.26
CA ARG A 259 28.93 -1.68 -15.58
C ARG A 259 28.14 -2.41 -14.51
N VAL A 260 28.46 -2.17 -13.24
CA VAL A 260 27.76 -2.78 -12.10
C VAL A 260 26.33 -2.25 -12.01
N ALA A 261 26.10 -0.96 -12.19
CA ALA A 261 24.78 -0.36 -12.21
C ALA A 261 23.90 -0.98 -13.31
N GLY A 262 24.41 -1.12 -14.52
CA GLY A 262 23.70 -1.78 -15.62
C GLY A 262 23.34 -3.25 -15.33
N ILE A 263 24.18 -3.97 -14.60
CA ILE A 263 23.88 -5.36 -14.20
C ILE A 263 22.82 -5.42 -13.10
N LEU A 264 22.94 -4.57 -12.07
CA LEU A 264 22.10 -4.65 -10.87
C LEU A 264 20.71 -4.00 -11.05
N LEU A 265 20.62 -2.94 -11.83
CA LEU A 265 19.38 -2.17 -12.02
C LEU A 265 18.74 -2.40 -13.40
N GLY A 266 19.44 -3.02 -14.33
CA GLY A 266 18.96 -3.22 -15.70
C GLY A 266 18.55 -1.91 -16.37
N SER A 267 17.34 -1.87 -16.98
CA SER A 267 16.79 -0.67 -17.62
C SER A 267 16.33 0.42 -16.63
N HIS A 268 16.42 0.18 -15.32
CA HIS A 268 16.04 1.11 -14.25
C HIS A 268 17.26 1.86 -13.66
N ALA A 269 18.42 1.80 -14.31
CA ALA A 269 19.58 2.58 -13.87
C ALA A 269 19.26 4.07 -13.92
N PRO A 270 19.49 4.86 -12.83
CA PRO A 270 19.24 6.30 -12.82
C PRO A 270 20.14 7.00 -13.84
N GLU A 271 19.58 7.93 -14.61
CA GLU A 271 20.35 8.74 -15.56
C GLU A 271 21.39 9.61 -14.82
N ARG A 272 22.57 9.76 -15.40
CA ARG A 272 23.59 10.71 -14.93
C ARG A 272 23.03 12.12 -15.11
N GLY A 273 22.55 12.78 -14.08
CA GLY A 273 22.19 14.18 -14.21
C GLY A 273 21.22 14.79 -13.20
N ALA A 274 20.78 14.07 -12.21
CA ALA A 274 19.97 14.64 -11.12
C ALA A 274 20.87 15.00 -9.91
N LEU A 275 21.66 16.06 -10.05
CA LEU A 275 22.28 16.82 -8.97
C LEU A 275 21.81 18.26 -9.08
#